data_a24505f3d492ad9d4e83df3c04a9327c
#
_entry.id   a24505f3d492ad9d4e83df3c04a9327c
#
_cell.length_a   1.000
_cell.length_b   1.000
_cell.length_c   1.000
_cell.angle_alpha   90.00
_cell.angle_beta   90.00
_cell.angle_gamma   90.00
#
_symmetry.space_group_name_H-M   'P 1'
#
loop_
_entity.id
_entity.type
_entity.pdbx_description
1 polymer ?
#
loop_
_entity_poly.entity_id
_entity_poly.type
_entity_poly.pdbx_seq_one_letter_code
_entity_poly.pdbx_strand_id
1 'polypeptide(L)'
;MSEDHFDDEQEGHGGGGGSRHPMAARFRGYLPVVVDVETGGFNSATDALLEIAATTIAMDEKGFVYPDHTYFFRVEPFEGANIEAAALEFTGIKLDHPLRMAVSEETALNDIFRGVRKALKANGCKRAILVGHNSSFDLGFLNAAVARLDMKRNPFHPFSSFDTATLAGLAYGQTVLAKACQAADIDFDGREAHSARYDTEKTAELFCGIVNRWKQMGGWEDFDD
;
A
#
# COMPACT_ATOMS: atom_id res chain seq x y z
N MET A 1 20.32 0.83 -25.50
CA MET A 1 18.99 1.21 -25.98
C MET A 1 18.30 -0.08 -26.38
N SER A 2 17.63 -0.71 -25.43
CA SER A 2 16.75 -1.87 -25.67
C SER A 2 15.33 -1.39 -25.42
N GLU A 3 14.58 -1.34 -26.51
CA GLU A 3 13.15 -1.01 -26.52
C GLU A 3 12.42 -2.17 -25.87
N ASP A 4 12.01 -2.00 -24.60
CA ASP A 4 11.04 -2.89 -23.97
C ASP A 4 9.68 -2.57 -24.58
N HIS A 5 9.27 -3.41 -25.51
CA HIS A 5 7.93 -3.46 -26.07
C HIS A 5 6.97 -3.82 -24.93
N PHE A 6 6.15 -2.86 -24.53
CA PHE A 6 4.93 -3.13 -23.75
C PHE A 6 3.91 -3.71 -24.72
N ASP A 7 3.80 -5.04 -24.75
CA ASP A 7 2.69 -5.71 -25.44
C ASP A 7 1.38 -5.39 -24.71
N ASP A 8 0.62 -4.51 -25.33
CA ASP A 8 -0.80 -4.28 -25.04
C ASP A 8 -1.57 -5.49 -25.63
N GLU A 9 -1.60 -6.60 -24.86
CA GLU A 9 -2.34 -7.79 -25.27
C GLU A 9 -3.82 -7.43 -25.40
N GLN A 10 -4.29 -7.36 -26.64
CA GLN A 10 -5.70 -7.34 -26.99
C GLN A 10 -6.36 -8.60 -26.41
N GLU A 11 -7.19 -8.41 -25.39
CA GLU A 11 -7.99 -9.48 -24.80
C GLU A 11 -8.98 -10.00 -25.84
N GLY A 12 -8.72 -11.22 -26.31
CA GLY A 12 -9.70 -12.01 -27.05
C GLY A 12 -10.92 -12.31 -26.17
N HIS A 13 -12.10 -11.92 -26.62
CA HIS A 13 -13.40 -12.28 -26.06
C HIS A 13 -13.56 -13.81 -26.06
N GLY A 14 -13.34 -14.43 -24.90
CA GLY A 14 -13.69 -15.84 -24.60
C GLY A 14 -14.78 -15.87 -23.55
N GLY A 15 -16.03 -16.12 -23.96
CA GLY A 15 -17.17 -16.20 -23.07
C GLY A 15 -17.06 -17.37 -22.09
N GLY A 16 -17.23 -17.08 -20.81
CA GLY A 16 -17.45 -17.99 -19.70
C GLY A 16 -18.05 -17.18 -18.57
N GLY A 17 -19.39 -17.16 -18.47
CA GLY A 17 -20.14 -16.39 -17.47
C GLY A 17 -20.02 -16.96 -16.06
N GLY A 18 -18.87 -16.72 -15.41
CA GLY A 18 -18.74 -16.74 -13.96
C GLY A 18 -18.70 -15.30 -13.49
N SER A 19 -19.58 -14.88 -12.59
CA SER A 19 -19.56 -13.53 -12.06
C SER A 19 -18.17 -13.20 -11.53
N ARG A 20 -17.56 -12.12 -12.03
CA ARG A 20 -16.27 -11.62 -11.54
C ARG A 20 -16.38 -11.34 -10.04
N HIS A 21 -15.34 -11.65 -9.26
CA HIS A 21 -15.32 -11.27 -7.85
C HIS A 21 -15.52 -9.75 -7.73
N PRO A 22 -16.39 -9.24 -6.84
CA PRO A 22 -16.74 -7.82 -6.76
C PRO A 22 -15.52 -6.89 -6.67
N MET A 23 -14.49 -7.28 -5.91
CA MET A 23 -13.24 -6.53 -5.80
C MET A 23 -12.53 -6.40 -7.17
N ALA A 24 -12.48 -7.49 -7.95
CA ALA A 24 -11.84 -7.47 -9.26
C ALA A 24 -12.63 -6.63 -10.28
N ALA A 25 -13.94 -6.58 -10.16
CA ALA A 25 -14.78 -5.70 -10.97
C ALA A 25 -14.54 -4.23 -10.62
N ARG A 26 -14.54 -3.90 -9.31
CA ARG A 26 -14.42 -2.53 -8.79
C ARG A 26 -13.17 -1.80 -9.27
N PHE A 27 -12.02 -2.46 -9.25
CA PHE A 27 -10.72 -1.82 -9.51
C PHE A 27 -10.02 -2.41 -10.76
N ARG A 28 -10.78 -2.85 -11.75
CA ARG A 28 -10.25 -3.34 -13.04
C ARG A 28 -9.26 -4.51 -12.88
N GLY A 29 -9.55 -5.42 -11.95
CA GLY A 29 -8.70 -6.56 -11.64
C GLY A 29 -7.53 -6.25 -10.71
N TYR A 30 -7.44 -5.04 -10.15
CA TYR A 30 -6.45 -4.69 -9.15
C TYR A 30 -6.99 -4.87 -7.73
N LEU A 31 -6.11 -5.30 -6.82
CA LEU A 31 -6.37 -5.34 -5.39
C LEU A 31 -5.69 -4.13 -4.73
N PRO A 32 -6.42 -3.21 -4.08
CA PRO A 32 -5.81 -2.19 -3.26
C PRO A 32 -5.07 -2.83 -2.08
N VAL A 33 -3.83 -2.41 -1.86
CA VAL A 33 -3.02 -2.79 -0.71
C VAL A 33 -2.38 -1.53 -0.17
N VAL A 34 -2.72 -1.18 1.07
CA VAL A 34 -2.16 0.00 1.72
C VAL A 34 -0.76 -0.32 2.18
N VAL A 35 0.19 0.55 1.87
CA VAL A 35 1.60 0.42 2.28
C VAL A 35 2.05 1.74 2.87
N ASP A 36 2.78 1.64 3.96
CA ASP A 36 3.46 2.76 4.60
C ASP A 36 4.87 2.33 5.00
N VAL A 37 5.84 3.25 4.91
CA VAL A 37 7.23 2.99 5.21
C VAL A 37 7.82 4.05 6.12
N GLU A 38 8.65 3.63 7.09
CA GLU A 38 9.55 4.50 7.83
C GLU A 38 10.97 4.33 7.31
N THR A 39 11.68 5.43 7.13
CA THR A 39 12.93 5.44 6.36
C THR A 39 14.03 6.24 7.05
N GLY A 40 15.27 6.01 6.63
CA GLY A 40 16.43 6.75 7.09
C GLY A 40 16.62 8.11 6.40
N GLY A 41 15.71 8.51 5.53
CA GLY A 41 15.75 9.78 4.78
C GLY A 41 14.77 9.76 3.62
N PHE A 42 14.91 10.69 2.68
CA PHE A 42 13.93 10.88 1.59
C PHE A 42 14.35 10.27 0.24
N ASN A 43 15.59 9.82 0.10
CA ASN A 43 16.10 9.28 -1.15
C ASN A 43 16.01 7.74 -1.16
N SER A 44 15.01 7.19 -1.81
CA SER A 44 14.77 5.75 -1.89
C SER A 44 15.93 4.94 -2.50
N ALA A 45 16.82 5.58 -3.27
CA ALA A 45 17.98 4.91 -3.88
C ALA A 45 19.11 4.67 -2.87
N THR A 46 19.26 5.52 -1.86
CA THR A 46 20.41 5.53 -0.93
C THR A 46 20.03 5.33 0.51
N ASP A 47 18.81 5.71 0.90
CA ASP A 47 18.42 5.77 2.30
C ASP A 47 17.76 4.45 2.75
N ALA A 48 17.98 4.10 4.01
CA ALA A 48 17.48 2.85 4.57
C ALA A 48 15.96 2.80 4.61
N LEU A 49 15.39 1.65 4.25
CA LEU A 49 14.05 1.26 4.66
C LEU A 49 14.15 0.72 6.10
N LEU A 50 13.46 1.33 7.06
CA LEU A 50 13.57 1.00 8.48
C LEU A 50 12.34 0.24 9.02
N GLU A 51 11.15 0.58 8.57
CA GLU A 51 9.93 -0.17 8.81
C GLU A 51 9.10 -0.23 7.54
N ILE A 52 8.33 -1.29 7.38
CA ILE A 52 7.35 -1.44 6.31
C ILE A 52 6.10 -2.13 6.86
N ALA A 53 4.96 -1.57 6.57
CA ALA A 53 3.67 -2.22 6.80
C ALA A 53 2.86 -2.30 5.52
N ALA A 54 2.03 -3.35 5.42
CA ALA A 54 1.13 -3.54 4.30
C ALA A 54 -0.21 -4.10 4.79
N THR A 55 -1.31 -3.40 4.51
CA THR A 55 -2.67 -3.83 4.85
C THR A 55 -3.43 -4.18 3.58
N THR A 56 -3.87 -5.44 3.47
CA THR A 56 -4.74 -5.88 2.39
C THR A 56 -6.16 -5.39 2.61
N ILE A 57 -6.85 -5.07 1.51
CA ILE A 57 -8.26 -4.64 1.54
C ILE A 57 -9.12 -5.79 1.05
N ALA A 58 -10.21 -6.06 1.77
CA ALA A 58 -11.25 -6.99 1.35
C ALA A 58 -12.56 -6.24 1.03
N MET A 59 -13.51 -6.95 0.42
CA MET A 59 -14.81 -6.42 0.05
C MET A 59 -15.90 -7.41 0.45
N ASP A 60 -16.98 -6.91 1.03
CA ASP A 60 -18.14 -7.70 1.38
C ASP A 60 -19.07 -7.95 0.16
N GLU A 61 -20.09 -8.78 0.36
CA GLU A 61 -21.09 -9.13 -0.67
C GLU A 61 -21.89 -7.91 -1.18
N LYS A 62 -21.93 -6.82 -0.41
CA LYS A 62 -22.61 -5.57 -0.77
C LYS A 62 -21.69 -4.59 -1.48
N GLY A 63 -20.41 -4.97 -1.71
CA GLY A 63 -19.40 -4.14 -2.36
C GLY A 63 -18.79 -3.05 -1.46
N PHE A 64 -18.90 -3.16 -0.13
CA PHE A 64 -18.19 -2.28 0.81
C PHE A 64 -16.80 -2.85 1.10
N VAL A 65 -15.81 -1.98 1.06
CA VAL A 65 -14.42 -2.34 1.33
C VAL A 65 -14.06 -2.13 2.80
N TYR A 66 -13.16 -2.97 3.31
CA TYR A 66 -12.67 -2.88 4.69
C TYR A 66 -11.22 -3.40 4.79
N PRO A 67 -10.44 -2.92 5.79
CA PRO A 67 -9.11 -3.47 6.07
C PRO A 67 -9.21 -4.94 6.49
N ASP A 68 -8.36 -5.82 5.91
CA ASP A 68 -8.42 -7.26 6.16
C ASP A 68 -7.26 -7.72 7.05
N HIS A 69 -6.03 -7.66 6.54
CA HIS A 69 -4.86 -8.16 7.27
C HIS A 69 -3.67 -7.21 7.12
N THR A 70 -3.00 -6.91 8.25
CA THR A 70 -1.80 -6.07 8.30
C THR A 70 -0.56 -6.93 8.51
N TYR A 71 0.41 -6.79 7.61
CA TYR A 71 1.78 -7.27 7.73
C TYR A 71 2.64 -6.11 8.21
N PHE A 72 3.53 -6.36 9.16
CA PHE A 72 4.44 -5.34 9.68
C PHE A 72 5.81 -5.93 9.95
N PHE A 73 6.86 -5.24 9.49
CA PHE A 73 8.25 -5.62 9.72
C PHE A 73 9.09 -4.40 10.05
N ARG A 74 9.94 -4.55 11.06
CA ARG A 74 11.11 -3.71 11.24
C ARG A 74 12.21 -4.26 10.35
N VAL A 75 12.89 -3.37 9.61
CA VAL A 75 13.83 -3.76 8.57
C VAL A 75 15.24 -3.35 8.96
N GLU A 76 16.21 -4.25 8.78
CA GLU A 76 17.62 -3.94 8.93
C GLU A 76 18.08 -3.08 7.75
N PRO A 77 18.81 -1.97 7.99
CA PRO A 77 19.39 -1.19 6.91
C PRO A 77 20.24 -2.08 5.98
N PHE A 78 20.11 -1.91 4.67
CA PHE A 78 20.99 -2.60 3.73
C PHE A 78 22.43 -2.08 3.83
N GLU A 79 23.41 -2.86 3.38
CA GLU A 79 24.84 -2.48 3.45
C GLU A 79 25.10 -1.19 2.66
N GLY A 80 25.67 -0.20 3.33
CA GLY A 80 25.95 1.12 2.76
C GLY A 80 24.76 2.07 2.72
N ALA A 81 23.63 1.70 3.33
CA ALA A 81 22.46 2.58 3.42
C ALA A 81 22.79 3.87 4.21
N ASN A 82 22.30 4.99 3.70
CA ASN A 82 22.33 6.25 4.43
C ASN A 82 21.21 6.29 5.47
N ILE A 83 21.49 6.89 6.63
CA ILE A 83 20.52 7.12 7.70
C ILE A 83 20.77 8.50 8.27
N GLU A 84 19.85 9.41 8.07
CA GLU A 84 19.89 10.77 8.57
C GLU A 84 19.47 10.81 10.04
N ALA A 85 20.23 11.50 10.88
CA ALA A 85 19.87 11.64 12.29
C ALA A 85 18.50 12.32 12.48
N ALA A 86 18.16 13.27 11.61
CA ALA A 86 16.86 13.93 11.63
C ALA A 86 15.70 12.96 11.35
N ALA A 87 15.89 11.95 10.48
CA ALA A 87 14.88 10.94 10.20
C ALA A 87 14.63 10.05 11.43
N LEU A 88 15.68 9.63 12.13
CA LEU A 88 15.57 8.85 13.36
C LEU A 88 14.92 9.67 14.51
N GLU A 89 15.23 10.95 14.60
CA GLU A 89 14.60 11.85 15.59
C GLU A 89 13.11 12.01 15.29
N PHE A 90 12.73 12.14 14.02
CA PHE A 90 11.35 12.31 13.59
C PHE A 90 10.51 11.05 13.82
N THR A 91 11.02 9.87 13.44
CA THR A 91 10.31 8.59 13.59
C THR A 91 10.42 8.01 15.00
N GLY A 92 11.40 8.44 15.80
CA GLY A 92 11.71 7.87 17.11
C GLY A 92 12.31 6.46 17.05
N ILE A 93 12.70 5.97 15.88
CA ILE A 93 13.25 4.62 15.69
C ILE A 93 14.65 4.54 16.32
N LYS A 94 14.83 3.55 17.20
CA LYS A 94 16.11 3.22 17.84
C LYS A 94 16.69 1.95 17.22
N LEU A 95 17.68 2.10 16.37
CA LEU A 95 18.27 1.00 15.60
C LEU A 95 18.95 -0.05 16.48
N ASP A 96 19.55 0.38 17.59
CA ASP A 96 20.31 -0.42 18.55
C ASP A 96 19.44 -1.03 19.67
N HIS A 97 18.11 -0.82 19.62
CA HIS A 97 17.23 -1.35 20.66
C HIS A 97 17.20 -2.88 20.64
N PRO A 98 17.55 -3.58 21.74
CA PRO A 98 17.71 -5.04 21.75
C PRO A 98 16.42 -5.81 21.41
N LEU A 99 15.26 -5.22 21.58
CA LEU A 99 13.96 -5.82 21.26
C LEU A 99 13.40 -5.34 19.90
N ARG A 100 14.22 -4.71 19.07
CA ARG A 100 13.76 -4.23 17.75
C ARG A 100 13.36 -5.37 16.84
N MET A 101 14.05 -6.54 16.93
CA MET A 101 13.76 -7.76 16.16
C MET A 101 13.57 -7.47 14.66
N ALA A 102 14.48 -6.67 14.10
CA ALA A 102 14.46 -6.34 12.69
C ALA A 102 14.86 -7.56 11.84
N VAL A 103 14.34 -7.61 10.62
CA VAL A 103 14.64 -8.64 9.62
C VAL A 103 15.25 -7.97 8.37
N SER A 104 15.87 -8.76 7.50
CA SER A 104 16.35 -8.24 6.22
C SER A 104 15.22 -7.74 5.33
N GLU A 105 15.50 -6.78 4.42
CA GLU A 105 14.55 -6.34 3.39
C GLU A 105 13.96 -7.54 2.61
N GLU A 106 14.81 -8.51 2.29
CA GLU A 106 14.39 -9.71 1.55
C GLU A 106 13.33 -10.52 2.32
N THR A 107 13.53 -10.72 3.61
CA THR A 107 12.57 -11.44 4.46
C THR A 107 11.25 -10.68 4.55
N ALA A 108 11.30 -9.38 4.85
CA ALA A 108 10.11 -8.54 4.96
C ALA A 108 9.29 -8.54 3.65
N LEU A 109 9.94 -8.28 2.51
CA LEU A 109 9.26 -8.22 1.22
C LEU A 109 8.72 -9.59 0.78
N ASN A 110 9.46 -10.68 0.98
CA ASN A 110 8.99 -12.02 0.63
C ASN A 110 7.71 -12.37 1.39
N ASP A 111 7.63 -12.05 2.68
CA ASP A 111 6.47 -12.34 3.52
C ASP A 111 5.27 -11.47 3.14
N ILE A 112 5.47 -10.16 2.95
CA ILE A 112 4.44 -9.25 2.44
C ILE A 112 3.93 -9.73 1.07
N PHE A 113 4.82 -9.99 0.12
CA PHE A 113 4.44 -10.40 -1.25
C PHE A 113 3.72 -11.75 -1.28
N ARG A 114 4.08 -12.68 -0.37
CA ARG A 114 3.36 -13.94 -0.22
C ARG A 114 1.93 -13.69 0.26
N GLY A 115 1.76 -12.83 1.26
CA GLY A 115 0.44 -12.44 1.77
C GLY A 115 -0.41 -11.73 0.72
N VAL A 116 0.17 -10.76 0.02
CA VAL A 116 -0.50 -10.03 -1.06
C VAL A 116 -0.94 -10.98 -2.19
N ARG A 117 -0.08 -11.92 -2.62
CA ARG A 117 -0.46 -12.92 -3.64
C ARG A 117 -1.59 -13.83 -3.19
N LYS A 118 -1.64 -14.17 -1.89
CA LYS A 118 -2.78 -14.93 -1.32
C LYS A 118 -4.06 -14.11 -1.40
N ALA A 119 -4.01 -12.83 -1.03
CA ALA A 119 -5.14 -11.91 -1.12
C ALA A 119 -5.60 -11.68 -2.57
N LEU A 120 -4.68 -11.51 -3.52
CA LEU A 120 -4.98 -11.42 -4.96
C LEU A 120 -5.80 -12.63 -5.43
N LYS A 121 -5.36 -13.85 -5.09
CA LYS A 121 -6.06 -15.08 -5.46
C LYS A 121 -7.47 -15.16 -4.83
N ALA A 122 -7.58 -14.77 -3.56
CA ALA A 122 -8.86 -14.79 -2.83
C ALA A 122 -9.89 -13.82 -3.42
N ASN A 123 -9.43 -12.68 -3.96
CA ASN A 123 -10.27 -11.63 -4.52
C ASN A 123 -10.40 -11.68 -6.06
N GLY A 124 -9.90 -12.73 -6.72
CA GLY A 124 -9.93 -12.84 -8.17
C GLY A 124 -9.15 -11.74 -8.90
N CYS A 125 -8.24 -11.08 -8.21
CA CYS A 125 -7.44 -9.97 -8.75
C CYS A 125 -6.15 -10.46 -9.40
N LYS A 126 -5.68 -9.75 -10.43
CA LYS A 126 -4.46 -10.10 -11.19
C LYS A 126 -3.20 -9.46 -10.58
N ARG A 127 -3.34 -8.26 -9.99
CA ARG A 127 -2.22 -7.44 -9.52
C ARG A 127 -2.63 -6.56 -8.35
N ALA A 128 -1.68 -6.22 -7.48
CA ALA A 128 -1.90 -5.24 -6.42
C ALA A 128 -1.66 -3.82 -6.95
N ILE A 129 -2.46 -2.87 -6.47
CA ILE A 129 -2.20 -1.44 -6.61
C ILE A 129 -1.88 -0.87 -5.22
N LEU A 130 -0.75 -0.19 -5.10
CA LEU A 130 -0.35 0.42 -3.83
C LEU A 130 -1.30 1.58 -3.50
N VAL A 131 -1.73 1.62 -2.25
CA VAL A 131 -2.43 2.76 -1.65
C VAL A 131 -1.52 3.34 -0.58
N GLY A 132 -1.32 4.65 -0.54
CA GLY A 132 -0.51 5.31 0.49
C GLY A 132 -0.95 6.75 0.72
N HIS A 133 -0.50 7.36 1.80
CA HIS A 133 -0.70 8.79 2.06
C HIS A 133 0.53 9.57 1.58
N ASN A 134 0.47 10.15 0.39
CA ASN A 134 1.60 10.54 -0.47
C ASN A 134 2.31 9.32 -1.09
N SER A 135 1.54 8.43 -1.66
CA SER A 135 1.87 7.08 -2.10
C SER A 135 3.10 6.94 -3.00
N SER A 136 3.53 8.00 -3.68
CA SER A 136 4.75 8.01 -4.50
C SER A 136 6.01 7.79 -3.68
N PHE A 137 6.02 8.19 -2.41
CA PHE A 137 7.11 7.99 -1.49
C PHE A 137 7.28 6.49 -1.16
N ASP A 138 6.21 5.86 -0.68
CA ASP A 138 6.19 4.44 -0.31
C ASP A 138 6.49 3.54 -1.51
N LEU A 139 5.88 3.85 -2.66
CA LEU A 139 6.13 3.12 -3.91
C LEU A 139 7.57 3.25 -4.36
N GLY A 140 8.19 4.41 -4.17
CA GLY A 140 9.61 4.67 -4.46
C GLY A 140 10.53 3.75 -3.64
N PHE A 141 10.34 3.66 -2.33
CA PHE A 141 11.13 2.79 -1.45
C PHE A 141 10.87 1.31 -1.72
N LEU A 142 9.61 0.92 -1.92
CA LEU A 142 9.27 -0.46 -2.30
C LEU A 142 9.97 -0.87 -3.60
N ASN A 143 9.90 -0.05 -4.65
CA ASN A 143 10.53 -0.33 -5.94
C ASN A 143 12.06 -0.36 -5.84
N ALA A 144 12.67 0.53 -5.05
CA ALA A 144 14.11 0.55 -4.84
C ALA A 144 14.59 -0.72 -4.13
N ALA A 145 13.89 -1.19 -3.10
CA ALA A 145 14.20 -2.44 -2.41
C ALA A 145 14.02 -3.66 -3.35
N VAL A 146 12.93 -3.69 -4.13
CA VAL A 146 12.69 -4.74 -5.15
C VAL A 146 13.83 -4.79 -6.19
N ALA A 147 14.29 -3.64 -6.66
CA ALA A 147 15.38 -3.55 -7.62
C ALA A 147 16.72 -3.99 -7.01
N ARG A 148 17.03 -3.55 -5.80
CA ARG A 148 18.25 -3.90 -5.06
C ARG A 148 18.38 -5.41 -4.82
N LEU A 149 17.25 -6.06 -4.53
CA LEU A 149 17.15 -7.51 -4.29
C LEU A 149 16.93 -8.33 -5.55
N ASP A 150 16.85 -7.70 -6.73
CA ASP A 150 16.54 -8.37 -8.01
C ASP A 150 15.28 -9.25 -7.97
N MET A 151 14.23 -8.80 -7.24
CA MET A 151 13.01 -9.58 -7.04
C MET A 151 12.14 -9.61 -8.29
N LYS A 152 12.03 -10.77 -8.95
CA LYS A 152 11.30 -10.94 -10.24
C LYS A 152 9.77 -11.00 -10.10
N ARG A 153 9.24 -11.27 -8.91
CA ARG A 153 7.81 -11.52 -8.69
C ARG A 153 7.17 -10.48 -7.78
N ASN A 154 7.38 -9.19 -8.09
CA ASN A 154 6.68 -8.12 -7.40
C ASN A 154 5.18 -8.15 -7.75
N PRO A 155 4.26 -8.32 -6.76
CA PRO A 155 2.83 -8.32 -7.01
C PRO A 155 2.25 -6.93 -7.28
N PHE A 156 2.97 -5.88 -6.96
CA PHE A 156 2.50 -4.50 -7.10
C PHE A 156 2.66 -3.96 -8.52
N HIS A 157 1.77 -3.06 -8.89
CA HIS A 157 1.93 -2.27 -10.11
C HIS A 157 3.14 -1.34 -9.97
N PRO A 158 4.04 -1.26 -10.98
CA PRO A 158 5.33 -0.59 -10.81
C PRO A 158 5.24 0.94 -10.67
N PHE A 159 4.16 1.58 -11.12
CA PHE A 159 4.02 3.04 -11.14
C PHE A 159 2.60 3.55 -10.86
N SER A 160 1.57 2.72 -10.88
CA SER A 160 0.20 3.16 -10.52
C SER A 160 -0.04 2.97 -9.05
N SER A 161 -0.62 3.97 -8.40
CA SER A 161 -1.00 3.95 -6.99
C SER A 161 -2.27 4.76 -6.75
N PHE A 162 -2.94 4.52 -5.63
CA PHE A 162 -3.95 5.41 -5.09
C PHE A 162 -3.34 6.26 -3.98
N ASP A 163 -3.52 7.57 -4.06
CA ASP A 163 -3.01 8.52 -3.07
C ASP A 163 -4.14 9.03 -2.17
N THR A 164 -4.11 8.63 -0.90
CA THR A 164 -5.13 9.02 0.07
C THR A 164 -5.05 10.50 0.47
N ALA A 165 -3.89 11.17 0.33
CA ALA A 165 -3.82 12.62 0.53
C ALA A 165 -4.64 13.35 -0.54
N THR A 166 -4.56 12.91 -1.80
CA THR A 166 -5.39 13.44 -2.90
C THR A 166 -6.87 13.11 -2.68
N LEU A 167 -7.19 11.85 -2.34
CA LEU A 167 -8.57 11.43 -2.11
C LEU A 167 -9.22 12.14 -0.92
N ALA A 168 -8.49 12.31 0.19
CA ALA A 168 -8.96 13.03 1.36
C ALA A 168 -9.05 14.55 1.11
N GLY A 169 -8.16 15.09 0.31
CA GLY A 169 -8.25 16.46 -0.19
C GLY A 169 -9.58 16.71 -0.92
N LEU A 170 -9.97 15.76 -1.77
CA LEU A 170 -11.25 15.80 -2.48
C LEU A 170 -12.46 15.59 -1.55
N ALA A 171 -12.41 14.57 -0.68
CA ALA A 171 -13.55 14.14 0.13
C ALA A 171 -13.79 15.01 1.37
N TYR A 172 -12.72 15.55 1.97
CA TYR A 172 -12.75 16.22 3.28
C TYR A 172 -12.01 17.56 3.31
N GLY A 173 -11.36 17.97 2.24
CA GLY A 173 -10.55 19.20 2.20
C GLY A 173 -9.27 19.11 3.07
N GLN A 174 -8.78 17.89 3.37
CA GLN A 174 -7.63 17.64 4.24
C GLN A 174 -6.60 16.76 3.52
N THR A 175 -5.31 17.12 3.67
CA THR A 175 -4.20 16.41 3.02
C THR A 175 -3.17 15.87 4.01
N VAL A 176 -3.35 16.10 5.31
CA VAL A 176 -2.53 15.56 6.39
C VAL A 176 -3.29 14.41 7.03
N LEU A 177 -2.66 13.23 7.16
CA LEU A 177 -3.32 11.98 7.60
C LEU A 177 -4.16 12.17 8.88
N ALA A 178 -3.55 12.70 9.94
CA ALA A 178 -4.24 12.91 11.22
C ALA A 178 -5.50 13.80 11.07
N LYS A 179 -5.41 14.88 10.26
CA LYS A 179 -6.54 15.78 10.01
C LYS A 179 -7.60 15.16 9.11
N ALA A 180 -7.18 14.35 8.14
CA ALA A 180 -8.08 13.62 7.27
C ALA A 180 -8.85 12.55 8.06
N CYS A 181 -8.17 11.81 8.94
CA CYS A 181 -8.81 10.86 9.86
C CYS A 181 -9.82 11.56 10.76
N GLN A 182 -9.45 12.67 11.39
CA GLN A 182 -10.37 13.46 12.22
C GLN A 182 -11.61 13.93 11.44
N ALA A 183 -11.43 14.42 10.21
CA ALA A 183 -12.54 14.86 9.36
C ALA A 183 -13.43 13.71 8.86
N ALA A 184 -12.91 12.49 8.89
CA ALA A 184 -13.61 11.25 8.54
C ALA A 184 -14.20 10.52 9.75
N ASP A 185 -14.17 11.11 10.95
CA ASP A 185 -14.56 10.49 12.24
C ASP A 185 -13.79 9.19 12.55
N ILE A 186 -12.52 9.13 12.15
CA ILE A 186 -11.59 8.04 12.46
C ILE A 186 -10.69 8.48 13.62
N ASP A 187 -10.67 7.68 14.68
CA ASP A 187 -9.79 7.93 15.83
C ASP A 187 -8.32 7.90 15.41
N PHE A 188 -7.58 8.96 15.77
CA PHE A 188 -6.15 9.09 15.48
C PHE A 188 -5.39 9.54 16.73
N ASP A 189 -4.53 8.66 17.26
CA ASP A 189 -3.65 9.00 18.39
C ASP A 189 -2.31 9.50 17.85
N GLY A 190 -2.04 10.78 17.99
CA GLY A 190 -0.78 11.39 17.54
C GLY A 190 0.48 10.86 18.23
N ARG A 191 0.34 10.08 19.33
CA ARG A 191 1.47 9.43 20.00
C ARG A 191 1.93 8.16 19.30
N GLU A 192 1.02 7.52 18.55
CA GLU A 192 1.28 6.33 17.75
C GLU A 192 1.69 6.67 16.30
N ALA A 193 1.54 7.94 15.90
CA ALA A 193 1.96 8.43 14.60
C ALA A 193 3.46 8.19 14.35
N HIS A 194 3.84 8.05 13.09
CA HIS A 194 5.20 7.70 12.65
C HIS A 194 5.61 6.28 13.06
N SER A 195 4.64 5.37 13.10
CA SER A 195 4.84 3.94 13.09
C SER A 195 4.22 3.41 11.81
N ALA A 196 4.99 2.75 10.95
CA ALA A 196 4.49 2.25 9.67
C ALA A 196 3.24 1.37 9.85
N ARG A 197 3.16 0.61 10.93
CA ARG A 197 1.97 -0.19 11.24
C ARG A 197 0.74 0.67 11.50
N TYR A 198 0.86 1.64 12.41
CA TYR A 198 -0.27 2.49 12.80
C TYR A 198 -0.76 3.34 11.63
N ASP A 199 0.18 3.99 10.92
CA ASP A 199 -0.14 4.87 9.81
C ASP A 199 -0.73 4.09 8.62
N THR A 200 -0.26 2.86 8.34
CA THR A 200 -0.88 1.94 7.38
C THR A 200 -2.32 1.58 7.77
N GLU A 201 -2.57 1.21 9.03
CA GLU A 201 -3.91 0.85 9.51
C GLU A 201 -4.87 2.05 9.40
N LYS A 202 -4.44 3.26 9.80
CA LYS A 202 -5.24 4.48 9.68
C LYS A 202 -5.47 4.93 8.24
N THR A 203 -4.46 4.80 7.40
CA THR A 203 -4.59 5.04 5.95
C THR A 203 -5.57 4.06 5.31
N ALA A 204 -5.59 2.79 5.75
CA ALA A 204 -6.54 1.79 5.27
C ALA A 204 -7.99 2.11 5.69
N GLU A 205 -8.21 2.50 6.94
CA GLU A 205 -9.52 2.98 7.41
C GLU A 205 -9.99 4.18 6.58
N LEU A 206 -9.11 5.16 6.37
CA LEU A 206 -9.41 6.38 5.59
C LEU A 206 -9.75 6.05 4.14
N PHE A 207 -8.94 5.22 3.48
CA PHE A 207 -9.18 4.77 2.10
C PHE A 207 -10.54 4.08 1.98
N CYS A 208 -10.81 3.11 2.84
CA CYS A 208 -12.07 2.38 2.85
C CYS A 208 -13.26 3.30 3.11
N GLY A 209 -13.14 4.22 4.07
CA GLY A 209 -14.17 5.22 4.37
C GLY A 209 -14.52 6.08 3.15
N ILE A 210 -13.51 6.59 2.43
CA ILE A 210 -13.72 7.41 1.23
C ILE A 210 -14.38 6.59 0.10
N VAL A 211 -13.87 5.38 -0.17
CA VAL A 211 -14.40 4.51 -1.23
C VAL A 211 -15.85 4.11 -0.93
N ASN A 212 -16.15 3.79 0.33
CA ASN A 212 -17.51 3.41 0.76
C ASN A 212 -18.48 4.59 0.71
N ARG A 213 -18.04 5.77 1.13
CA ARG A 213 -18.82 7.01 1.03
C ARG A 213 -19.18 7.32 -0.44
N TRP A 214 -18.21 7.19 -1.35
CA TRP A 214 -18.43 7.37 -2.78
C TRP A 214 -19.47 6.39 -3.33
N LYS A 215 -19.39 5.12 -2.94
CA LYS A 215 -20.39 4.10 -3.30
C LYS A 215 -21.79 4.47 -2.78
N GLN A 216 -21.91 4.89 -1.51
CA GLN A 216 -23.19 5.28 -0.92
C GLN A 216 -23.83 6.48 -1.63
N MET A 217 -23.04 7.36 -2.22
CA MET A 217 -23.50 8.51 -3.00
C MET A 217 -23.88 8.13 -4.46
N GLY A 218 -23.84 6.84 -4.83
CA GLY A 218 -24.09 6.38 -6.20
C GLY A 218 -22.94 6.64 -7.17
N GLY A 219 -21.74 6.92 -6.66
CA GLY A 219 -20.58 7.30 -7.47
C GLY A 219 -19.89 6.13 -8.19
N TRP A 220 -20.28 4.90 -7.95
CA TRP A 220 -19.85 3.72 -8.68
C TRP A 220 -21.02 2.75 -8.82
N GLU A 221 -21.45 2.55 -10.03
CA GLU A 221 -22.45 1.55 -10.38
C GLU A 221 -21.73 0.28 -10.83
N ASP A 222 -22.25 -0.89 -10.43
CA ASP A 222 -21.82 -2.15 -11.00
C ASP A 222 -22.25 -2.12 -12.46
N PHE A 223 -21.31 -2.02 -13.38
CA PHE A 223 -21.60 -2.24 -14.79
C PHE A 223 -21.77 -3.76 -14.93
N ASP A 224 -23.02 -4.20 -15.00
CA ASP A 224 -23.34 -5.53 -15.47
C ASP A 224 -22.92 -5.59 -16.96
N ASP A 225 -21.77 -6.25 -17.23
CA ASP A 225 -21.33 -6.62 -18.57
C ASP A 225 -22.08 -7.85 -19.06
#